data_515c3ffdaac0df77e20ca3d963c7c793
#
_entry.id   515c3ffdaac0df77e20ca3d963c7c793
#
_cell.length_a   1.000
_cell.length_b   1.000
_cell.length_c   1.000
_cell.angle_alpha   90.00
_cell.angle_beta   90.00
_cell.angle_gamma   90.00
#
_symmetry.space_group_name_H-M   'P 1'
#
loop_
_entity.id
_entity.type
_entity.pdbx_description
1 polymer ?
#
loop_
_entity_poly.entity_id
_entity_poly.type
_entity_poly.pdbx_seq_one_letter_code
_entity_poly.pdbx_strand_id
1 'polypeptide(L)'
;MQARSAKAGLSRALGHEEPARTGSANHSTLGINLTGELYAKLSGKRCRPFNSDFKVRIDLKSQTRFYYPDAMVSCDQIEGDSTYLDNPIVVAEILSPSTRRVDLGEKFEAYLSLPSLRAILLIEPDFPHVILHRGNSSGEFTIEVFKSLETEIPLPEIDVSLPMTRLYERITPTKS
;
A
#
# COMPACT_ATOMS: atom_id res chain seq x y z
N MET A 1 31.01 -47.72 -11.86
CA MET A 1 29.55 -47.56 -12.08
C MET A 1 29.11 -46.27 -11.43
N GLN A 2 28.92 -45.22 -12.22
CA GLN A 2 28.65 -43.84 -11.73
C GLN A 2 27.15 -43.62 -11.64
N ALA A 3 26.64 -43.28 -10.46
CA ALA A 3 25.26 -42.86 -10.27
C ALA A 3 25.14 -41.35 -10.65
N ARG A 4 24.38 -41.06 -11.70
CA ARG A 4 24.03 -39.70 -12.13
C ARG A 4 22.94 -39.17 -11.21
N SER A 5 23.26 -38.16 -10.41
CA SER A 5 22.31 -37.35 -9.68
C SER A 5 21.49 -36.49 -10.66
N ALA A 6 20.22 -36.74 -10.73
CA ALA A 6 19.28 -35.87 -11.47
C ALA A 6 19.01 -34.62 -10.63
N LYS A 7 19.53 -33.47 -11.04
CA LYS A 7 19.10 -32.15 -10.55
C LYS A 7 17.73 -31.85 -11.14
N ALA A 8 16.69 -31.98 -10.34
CA ALA A 8 15.38 -31.41 -10.66
C ALA A 8 15.51 -29.88 -10.66
N GLY A 9 15.47 -29.28 -11.85
CA GLY A 9 15.42 -27.86 -12.03
C GLY A 9 14.05 -27.32 -11.60
N LEU A 10 14.01 -26.71 -10.42
CA LEU A 10 12.85 -25.92 -9.99
C LEU A 10 12.85 -24.65 -10.84
N SER A 11 12.06 -24.62 -11.90
CA SER A 11 11.78 -23.40 -12.68
C SER A 11 11.00 -22.46 -11.77
N ARG A 12 11.73 -21.57 -11.11
CA ARG A 12 11.16 -20.44 -10.35
C ARG A 12 10.59 -19.48 -11.37
N ALA A 13 9.26 -19.45 -11.51
CA ALA A 13 8.58 -18.39 -12.25
C ALA A 13 8.99 -17.07 -11.61
N LEU A 14 9.85 -16.31 -12.28
CA LEU A 14 10.30 -14.99 -11.82
C LEU A 14 9.10 -14.04 -11.92
N GLY A 15 8.43 -13.81 -10.78
CA GLY A 15 7.44 -12.77 -10.67
C GLY A 15 8.11 -11.41 -10.95
N HIS A 16 7.40 -10.54 -11.65
CA HIS A 16 7.89 -9.16 -11.84
C HIS A 16 7.81 -8.41 -10.52
N GLU A 17 8.96 -7.91 -10.05
CA GLU A 17 9.11 -7.14 -8.81
C GLU A 17 9.35 -5.66 -9.16
N GLU A 18 8.66 -4.76 -8.45
CA GLU A 18 8.83 -3.32 -8.62
C GLU A 18 10.23 -2.89 -8.18
N PRO A 19 10.94 -2.01 -8.94
CA PRO A 19 12.25 -1.51 -8.53
C PRO A 19 12.14 -0.58 -7.31
N ALA A 20 13.25 -0.47 -6.54
CA ALA A 20 13.32 0.45 -5.40
C ALA A 20 13.04 1.90 -5.82
N ARG A 21 12.26 2.62 -5.01
CA ARG A 21 11.86 4.00 -5.29
C ARG A 21 12.74 5.01 -4.56
N THR A 22 12.98 6.15 -5.21
CA THR A 22 13.56 7.34 -4.58
C THR A 22 12.48 8.43 -4.47
N GLY A 23 12.04 8.72 -3.24
CA GLY A 23 11.06 9.76 -2.96
C GLY A 23 11.70 11.10 -2.59
N SER A 24 10.93 12.21 -2.70
CA SER A 24 11.31 13.51 -2.15
C SER A 24 11.30 13.49 -0.61
N ALA A 25 11.82 14.56 0.02
CA ALA A 25 11.73 14.72 1.48
C ALA A 25 10.28 14.69 1.97
N ASN A 26 9.35 15.36 1.26
CA ASN A 26 7.92 15.34 1.56
C ASN A 26 7.33 13.92 1.45
N HIS A 27 7.67 13.18 0.40
CA HIS A 27 7.24 11.79 0.23
C HIS A 27 7.70 10.93 1.42
N SER A 28 8.97 11.03 1.81
CA SER A 28 9.52 10.30 2.94
C SER A 28 8.86 10.68 4.27
N THR A 29 8.67 11.99 4.52
CA THR A 29 8.01 12.50 5.73
C THR A 29 6.56 12.02 5.81
N LEU A 30 5.83 12.09 4.70
CA LEU A 30 4.44 11.63 4.63
C LEU A 30 4.34 10.12 4.88
N GLY A 31 5.26 9.32 4.35
CA GLY A 31 5.34 7.88 4.60
C GLY A 31 5.53 7.54 6.08
N ILE A 32 6.41 8.29 6.76
CA ILE A 32 6.62 8.15 8.21
C ILE A 32 5.37 8.57 8.99
N ASN A 33 4.76 9.70 8.64
CA ASN A 33 3.54 10.17 9.30
C ASN A 33 2.41 9.15 9.14
N LEU A 34 2.17 8.67 7.92
CA LEU A 34 1.13 7.69 7.62
C LEU A 34 1.32 6.38 8.38
N THR A 35 2.50 5.78 8.28
CA THR A 35 2.79 4.52 8.97
C THR A 35 2.80 4.68 10.48
N GLY A 36 3.28 5.81 10.98
CA GLY A 36 3.29 6.15 12.41
C GLY A 36 1.88 6.30 12.99
N GLU A 37 0.98 7.02 12.30
CA GLU A 37 -0.42 7.16 12.71
C GLU A 37 -1.16 5.82 12.66
N LEU A 38 -0.97 5.03 11.59
CA LEU A 38 -1.54 3.69 11.50
C LEU A 38 -1.04 2.80 12.63
N TYR A 39 0.27 2.81 12.92
CA TYR A 39 0.85 2.00 14.00
C TYR A 39 0.28 2.40 15.36
N ALA A 40 0.23 3.69 15.66
CA ALA A 40 -0.28 4.19 16.94
C ALA A 40 -1.75 3.81 17.15
N LYS A 41 -2.59 3.96 16.12
CA LYS A 41 -4.04 3.69 16.21
C LYS A 41 -4.40 2.20 16.16
N LEU A 42 -3.54 1.36 15.58
CA LEU A 42 -3.74 -0.09 15.48
C LEU A 42 -3.03 -0.87 16.59
N SER A 43 -2.23 -0.18 17.44
CA SER A 43 -1.56 -0.82 18.58
C SER A 43 -2.56 -1.52 19.50
N GLY A 44 -2.30 -2.80 19.79
CA GLY A 44 -3.21 -3.64 20.60
C GLY A 44 -4.46 -4.15 19.87
N LYS A 45 -4.68 -3.77 18.61
CA LYS A 45 -5.77 -4.28 17.77
C LYS A 45 -5.33 -5.50 16.95
N ARG A 46 -6.30 -6.18 16.31
CA ARG A 46 -6.05 -7.34 15.45
C ARG A 46 -5.25 -6.98 14.20
N CYS A 47 -5.57 -5.84 13.58
CA CYS A 47 -4.94 -5.41 12.34
C CYS A 47 -3.61 -4.73 12.62
N ARG A 48 -2.64 -4.90 11.73
CA ARG A 48 -1.34 -4.25 11.83
C ARG A 48 -0.89 -3.59 10.52
N PRO A 49 -0.19 -2.46 10.59
CA PRO A 49 0.35 -1.80 9.41
C PRO A 49 1.70 -2.40 9.00
N PHE A 50 2.02 -2.21 7.71
CA PHE A 50 3.31 -2.47 7.09
C PHE A 50 3.72 -1.23 6.28
N ASN A 51 5.02 -0.99 6.18
CA ASN A 51 5.60 0.07 5.38
C ASN A 51 6.08 -0.46 4.01
N SER A 52 6.77 0.39 3.27
CA SER A 52 7.31 0.08 1.94
C SER A 52 8.42 -0.98 1.89
N ASP A 53 8.88 -1.51 3.02
CA ASP A 53 9.85 -2.61 3.07
C ASP A 53 9.18 -3.98 2.89
N PHE A 54 7.85 -4.03 2.94
CA PHE A 54 7.09 -5.26 2.82
C PHE A 54 6.20 -5.22 1.59
N LYS A 55 6.27 -6.25 0.75
CA LYS A 55 5.56 -6.28 -0.52
C LYS A 55 4.21 -6.97 -0.43
N VAL A 56 3.30 -6.61 -1.31
CA VAL A 56 2.06 -7.35 -1.57
C VAL A 56 2.26 -8.25 -2.79
N ARG A 57 1.81 -9.51 -2.68
CA ARG A 57 1.72 -10.43 -3.80
C ARG A 57 0.32 -10.37 -4.40
N ILE A 58 0.25 -10.27 -5.72
CA ILE A 58 -1.01 -10.27 -6.47
C ILE A 58 -0.94 -11.32 -7.56
N ASP A 59 -1.76 -12.34 -7.45
CA ASP A 59 -1.85 -13.40 -8.45
C ASP A 59 -2.91 -13.02 -9.50
N LEU A 60 -2.43 -12.57 -10.65
CA LEU A 60 -3.26 -12.30 -11.84
C LEU A 60 -3.38 -13.56 -12.68
N LYS A 61 -4.38 -13.61 -13.58
CA LYS A 61 -4.66 -14.80 -14.42
C LYS A 61 -3.44 -15.33 -15.18
N SER A 62 -2.51 -14.44 -15.59
CA SER A 62 -1.36 -14.79 -16.44
C SER A 62 -0.01 -14.69 -15.73
N GLN A 63 0.05 -14.07 -14.56
CA GLN A 63 1.32 -13.79 -13.87
C GLN A 63 1.11 -13.40 -12.42
N THR A 64 2.12 -13.64 -11.59
CA THR A 64 2.20 -13.10 -10.23
C THR A 64 2.97 -11.77 -10.26
N ARG A 65 2.44 -10.76 -9.57
CA ARG A 65 3.05 -9.45 -9.41
C ARG A 65 3.39 -9.20 -7.95
N PHE A 66 4.46 -8.44 -7.72
CA PHE A 66 4.87 -7.96 -6.40
C PHE A 66 5.01 -6.44 -6.45
N TYR A 67 4.31 -5.75 -5.56
CA TYR A 67 4.40 -4.30 -5.40
C TYR A 67 4.78 -3.95 -3.97
N TYR A 68 5.42 -2.81 -3.79
CA TYR A 68 5.77 -2.24 -2.49
C TYR A 68 4.94 -0.97 -2.25
N PRO A 69 3.74 -1.07 -1.65
CA PRO A 69 2.96 0.11 -1.28
C PRO A 69 3.70 0.94 -0.23
N ASP A 70 3.47 2.25 -0.21
CA ASP A 70 4.05 3.10 0.85
C ASP A 70 3.52 2.75 2.24
N ALA A 71 2.26 2.30 2.33
CA ALA A 71 1.73 1.64 3.50
C ALA A 71 0.63 0.65 3.12
N MET A 72 0.45 -0.37 3.95
CA MET A 72 -0.68 -1.31 3.85
C MET A 72 -1.06 -1.83 5.23
N VAL A 73 -2.29 -2.30 5.38
CA VAL A 73 -2.80 -2.89 6.63
C VAL A 73 -3.40 -4.25 6.34
N SER A 74 -3.08 -5.22 7.17
CA SER A 74 -3.72 -6.54 7.18
C SER A 74 -4.22 -6.90 8.58
N CYS A 75 -5.32 -7.67 8.61
CA CYS A 75 -5.88 -8.22 9.84
C CYS A 75 -5.65 -9.74 9.95
N ASP A 76 -4.87 -10.31 9.06
CA ASP A 76 -4.46 -11.71 9.10
C ASP A 76 -3.28 -11.92 10.06
N GLN A 77 -3.14 -13.15 10.55
CA GLN A 77 -1.89 -13.57 11.17
C GLN A 77 -0.85 -13.79 10.09
N ILE A 78 0.33 -13.18 10.29
CA ILE A 78 1.44 -13.23 9.35
C ILE A 78 2.67 -13.71 10.10
N GLU A 79 3.26 -14.80 9.60
CA GLU A 79 4.46 -15.40 10.17
C GLU A 79 5.63 -14.42 10.10
N GLY A 80 6.52 -14.47 11.11
CA GLY A 80 7.61 -13.51 11.24
C GLY A 80 8.67 -13.56 10.12
N ASP A 81 8.76 -14.66 9.40
CA ASP A 81 9.66 -14.88 8.26
C ASP A 81 8.99 -14.68 6.90
N SER A 82 7.69 -14.31 6.86
CA SER A 82 6.99 -13.98 5.64
C SER A 82 7.65 -12.79 4.94
N THR A 83 7.78 -12.87 3.62
CA THR A 83 8.41 -11.82 2.80
C THR A 83 7.41 -11.04 1.95
N TYR A 84 6.14 -11.36 2.03
CA TYR A 84 5.05 -10.69 1.31
C TYR A 84 3.71 -10.87 2.03
N LEU A 85 2.75 -10.05 1.64
CA LEU A 85 1.37 -10.07 2.10
C LEU A 85 0.43 -10.43 0.93
N ASP A 86 -0.56 -11.29 1.18
CA ASP A 86 -1.56 -11.69 0.19
C ASP A 86 -2.88 -10.93 0.31
N ASN A 87 -3.26 -10.57 1.54
CA ASN A 87 -4.59 -10.07 1.85
C ASN A 87 -4.56 -8.72 2.57
N PRO A 88 -4.08 -7.63 1.93
CA PRO A 88 -4.23 -6.30 2.49
C PRO A 88 -5.71 -5.90 2.52
N ILE A 89 -6.12 -5.22 3.58
CA ILE A 89 -7.45 -4.59 3.70
C ILE A 89 -7.39 -3.14 3.24
N VAL A 90 -6.28 -2.46 3.56
CA VAL A 90 -6.00 -1.09 3.15
C VAL A 90 -4.65 -1.05 2.46
N VAL A 91 -4.56 -0.32 1.36
CA VAL A 91 -3.33 0.02 0.66
C VAL A 91 -3.25 1.54 0.53
N ALA A 92 -2.07 2.10 0.67
CA ALA A 92 -1.83 3.53 0.47
C ALA A 92 -0.58 3.76 -0.37
N GLU A 93 -0.70 4.68 -1.34
CA GLU A 93 0.36 5.12 -2.23
C GLU A 93 0.54 6.63 -2.10
N ILE A 94 1.77 7.06 -1.88
CA ILE A 94 2.16 8.46 -1.90
C ILE A 94 2.65 8.76 -3.32
N LEU A 95 1.91 9.58 -4.03
CA LEU A 95 2.15 9.85 -5.43
C LEU A 95 3.47 10.60 -5.63
N SER A 96 4.22 10.24 -6.65
CA SER A 96 5.42 10.97 -7.06
C SER A 96 5.39 11.22 -8.57
N PRO A 97 6.07 12.25 -9.10
CA PRO A 97 6.10 12.47 -10.53
C PRO A 97 6.63 11.28 -11.34
N SER A 98 7.58 10.52 -10.78
CA SER A 98 8.20 9.38 -11.44
C SER A 98 7.33 8.12 -11.46
N THR A 99 6.47 7.92 -10.47
CA THR A 99 5.66 6.70 -10.31
C THR A 99 4.18 6.91 -10.57
N ARG A 100 3.70 8.17 -10.61
CA ARG A 100 2.27 8.52 -10.72
C ARG A 100 1.54 7.76 -11.81
N ARG A 101 2.11 7.60 -13.00
CA ARG A 101 1.46 6.87 -14.08
C ARG A 101 1.28 5.39 -13.76
N VAL A 102 2.24 4.78 -13.07
CA VAL A 102 2.19 3.37 -12.66
C VAL A 102 1.22 3.20 -11.48
N ASP A 103 1.30 4.11 -10.50
CA ASP A 103 0.46 4.07 -9.29
C ASP A 103 -1.03 4.29 -9.62
N LEU A 104 -1.34 5.17 -10.59
CA LEU A 104 -2.72 5.45 -11.04
C LEU A 104 -3.20 4.52 -12.16
N GLY A 105 -2.35 3.69 -12.72
CA GLY A 105 -2.66 2.78 -13.82
C GLY A 105 -2.55 1.32 -13.43
N GLU A 106 -1.54 0.63 -13.95
CA GLU A 106 -1.35 -0.81 -13.81
C GLU A 106 -1.39 -1.31 -12.36
N LYS A 107 -0.73 -0.59 -11.46
CA LYS A 107 -0.65 -0.93 -10.04
C LYS A 107 -2.02 -0.81 -9.35
N PHE A 108 -2.74 0.27 -9.64
CA PHE A 108 -4.09 0.49 -9.14
C PHE A 108 -5.05 -0.62 -9.59
N GLU A 109 -5.05 -0.96 -10.90
CA GLU A 109 -5.86 -2.05 -11.45
C GLU A 109 -5.52 -3.40 -10.81
N ALA A 110 -4.23 -3.65 -10.55
CA ALA A 110 -3.80 -4.86 -9.86
C ALA A 110 -4.34 -4.91 -8.42
N TYR A 111 -4.33 -3.78 -7.69
CA TYR A 111 -4.92 -3.72 -6.35
C TYR A 111 -6.42 -4.00 -6.36
N LEU A 112 -7.16 -3.48 -7.33
CA LEU A 112 -8.61 -3.74 -7.45
C LEU A 112 -8.94 -5.21 -7.63
N SER A 113 -7.99 -6.04 -8.09
CA SER A 113 -8.18 -7.49 -8.23
C SER A 113 -8.07 -8.27 -6.91
N LEU A 114 -7.64 -7.63 -5.82
CA LEU A 114 -7.49 -8.26 -4.50
C LEU A 114 -8.86 -8.39 -3.80
N PRO A 115 -9.35 -9.60 -3.53
CA PRO A 115 -10.67 -9.78 -2.89
C PRO A 115 -10.75 -9.24 -1.47
N SER A 116 -9.60 -9.15 -0.79
CA SER A 116 -9.51 -8.64 0.58
C SER A 116 -9.58 -7.12 0.68
N LEU A 117 -9.25 -6.42 -0.40
CA LEU A 117 -9.07 -4.98 -0.38
C LEU A 117 -10.40 -4.23 -0.17
N ARG A 118 -10.38 -3.25 0.73
CA ARG A 118 -11.53 -2.42 1.09
C ARG A 118 -11.25 -0.94 0.91
N ALA A 119 -10.00 -0.52 0.98
CA ALA A 119 -9.65 0.89 0.81
C ALA A 119 -8.31 1.06 0.11
N ILE A 120 -8.24 2.02 -0.83
CA ILE A 120 -7.00 2.49 -1.47
C ILE A 120 -6.92 3.99 -1.25
N LEU A 121 -5.83 4.44 -0.62
CA LEU A 121 -5.52 5.86 -0.46
C LEU A 121 -4.45 6.26 -1.48
N LEU A 122 -4.74 7.31 -2.25
CA LEU A 122 -3.79 7.96 -3.15
C LEU A 122 -3.51 9.35 -2.58
N ILE A 123 -2.27 9.62 -2.18
CA ILE A 123 -1.91 10.75 -1.34
C ILE A 123 -0.92 11.65 -2.06
N GLU A 124 -1.24 12.94 -2.22
CA GLU A 124 -0.31 13.94 -2.76
C GLU A 124 0.72 14.33 -1.71
N PRO A 125 2.02 14.33 -2.03
CA PRO A 125 3.04 14.62 -1.03
C PRO A 125 3.24 16.11 -0.75
N ASP A 126 2.87 16.99 -1.66
CA ASP A 126 3.26 18.40 -1.62
C ASP A 126 2.15 19.35 -1.15
N PHE A 127 0.92 18.86 -1.03
CA PHE A 127 -0.24 19.64 -0.57
C PHE A 127 -1.34 18.68 -0.06
N PRO A 128 -2.20 19.15 0.86
CA PRO A 128 -3.26 18.33 1.42
C PRO A 128 -4.27 17.90 0.34
N HIS A 129 -4.13 16.66 -0.11
CA HIS A 129 -5.04 16.05 -1.07
C HIS A 129 -4.92 14.53 -1.00
N VAL A 130 -5.98 13.88 -0.54
CA VAL A 130 -6.08 12.43 -0.48
C VAL A 130 -7.33 11.99 -1.22
N ILE A 131 -7.16 11.04 -2.13
CA ILE A 131 -8.27 10.35 -2.81
C ILE A 131 -8.38 8.97 -2.18
N LEU A 132 -9.53 8.69 -1.61
CA LEU A 132 -9.86 7.39 -1.02
C LEU A 132 -10.83 6.67 -1.94
N HIS A 133 -10.40 5.54 -2.47
CA HIS A 133 -11.26 4.57 -3.13
C HIS A 133 -11.70 3.53 -2.10
N ARG A 134 -12.99 3.46 -1.84
CA ARG A 134 -13.60 2.53 -0.87
C ARG A 134 -14.43 1.49 -1.56
N GLY A 135 -14.08 0.21 -1.36
CA GLY A 135 -14.83 -0.93 -1.85
C GLY A 135 -16.07 -1.21 -1.02
N ASN A 136 -17.18 -1.49 -1.68
CA ASN A 136 -18.40 -1.97 -1.05
C ASN A 136 -18.50 -3.52 -1.11
N SER A 137 -19.57 -4.07 -0.53
CA SER A 137 -19.82 -5.51 -0.51
C SER A 137 -20.11 -6.12 -1.89
N SER A 138 -20.47 -5.30 -2.89
CA SER A 138 -20.69 -5.74 -4.29
C SER A 138 -19.40 -5.71 -5.12
N GLY A 139 -18.27 -5.25 -4.56
CA GLY A 139 -17.00 -5.14 -5.27
C GLY A 139 -16.84 -3.84 -6.08
N GLU A 140 -17.78 -2.91 -5.93
CA GLU A 140 -17.66 -1.58 -6.54
C GLU A 140 -16.91 -0.63 -5.62
N PHE A 141 -16.18 0.33 -6.19
CA PHE A 141 -15.44 1.33 -5.45
C PHE A 141 -16.07 2.72 -5.61
N THR A 142 -16.32 3.38 -4.50
CA THR A 142 -16.69 4.80 -4.43
C THR A 142 -15.47 5.66 -4.19
N ILE A 143 -15.53 6.94 -4.57
CA ILE A 143 -14.43 7.88 -4.45
C ILE A 143 -14.81 8.97 -3.45
N GLU A 144 -13.93 9.18 -2.46
CA GLU A 144 -14.02 10.27 -1.50
C GLU A 144 -12.73 11.11 -1.61
N VAL A 145 -12.84 12.44 -1.49
CA VAL A 145 -11.68 13.35 -1.62
C VAL A 145 -11.56 14.23 -0.40
N PHE A 146 -10.37 14.25 0.20
CA PHE A 146 -10.04 15.04 1.39
C PHE A 146 -8.98 16.08 1.03
N LYS A 147 -9.29 17.36 1.26
CA LYS A 147 -8.41 18.51 0.93
C LYS A 147 -8.17 19.44 2.10
N SER A 148 -9.03 19.41 3.13
CA SER A 148 -8.87 20.25 4.30
C SER A 148 -8.05 19.58 5.38
N LEU A 149 -7.09 20.29 5.96
CA LEU A 149 -6.33 19.83 7.12
C LEU A 149 -7.20 19.58 8.36
N GLU A 150 -8.38 20.21 8.44
CA GLU A 150 -9.30 20.09 9.58
C GLU A 150 -10.14 18.80 9.53
N THR A 151 -10.00 18.00 8.47
CA THR A 151 -10.75 16.76 8.31
C THR A 151 -9.97 15.54 8.76
N GLU A 152 -10.70 14.46 9.01
CA GLU A 152 -10.16 13.13 9.22
C GLU A 152 -10.60 12.19 8.10
N ILE A 153 -9.76 11.26 7.73
CA ILE A 153 -10.05 10.21 6.77
C ILE A 153 -10.56 9.01 7.56
N PRO A 154 -11.86 8.67 7.52
CA PRO A 154 -12.39 7.52 8.23
C PRO A 154 -12.01 6.23 7.51
N LEU A 155 -11.50 5.25 8.25
CA LEU A 155 -11.19 3.89 7.78
C LEU A 155 -11.90 2.88 8.69
N PRO A 156 -13.25 2.79 8.60
CA PRO A 156 -14.04 1.87 9.43
C PRO A 156 -13.66 0.40 9.19
N GLU A 157 -13.07 0.08 8.05
CA GLU A 157 -12.60 -1.26 7.68
C GLU A 157 -11.55 -1.81 8.66
N ILE A 158 -10.83 -0.91 9.33
CA ILE A 158 -9.79 -1.21 10.32
C ILE A 158 -10.02 -0.46 11.64
N ASP A 159 -11.21 0.11 11.84
CA ASP A 159 -11.63 0.84 13.04
C ASP A 159 -10.65 1.95 13.46
N VAL A 160 -10.26 2.81 12.50
CA VAL A 160 -9.45 4.01 12.74
C VAL A 160 -9.92 5.18 11.90
N SER A 161 -9.48 6.41 12.25
CA SER A 161 -9.49 7.56 11.35
C SER A 161 -8.13 8.25 11.36
N LEU A 162 -7.72 8.82 10.23
CA LEU A 162 -6.43 9.46 10.06
C LEU A 162 -6.62 10.98 9.95
N PRO A 163 -6.19 11.76 10.97
CA PRO A 163 -6.27 13.23 10.89
C PRO A 163 -5.36 13.75 9.77
N MET A 164 -5.90 14.57 8.89
CA MET A 164 -5.13 15.20 7.82
C MET A 164 -4.00 16.08 8.35
N THR A 165 -4.19 16.72 9.51
CA THR A 165 -3.14 17.48 10.21
C THR A 165 -1.94 16.60 10.57
N ARG A 166 -2.17 15.34 10.95
CA ARG A 166 -1.10 14.41 11.32
C ARG A 166 -0.39 13.86 10.10
N LEU A 167 -1.12 13.55 9.04
CA LEU A 167 -0.54 13.09 7.78
C LEU A 167 0.39 14.14 7.17
N TYR A 168 -0.05 15.41 7.15
CA TYR A 168 0.69 16.51 6.55
C TYR A 168 1.56 17.30 7.54
N GLU A 169 1.80 16.75 8.73
CA GLU A 169 2.72 17.37 9.69
C GLU A 169 4.14 17.47 9.09
N ARG A 170 4.74 18.67 9.15
CA ARG A 170 6.07 18.98 8.59
C ARG A 170 6.21 18.82 7.07
N ILE A 171 5.11 18.76 6.35
CA ILE A 171 5.15 18.82 4.88
C ILE A 171 5.32 20.28 4.47
N THR A 172 6.32 20.54 3.64
CA THR A 172 6.58 21.87 3.08
C THR A 172 6.03 21.92 1.66
N PRO A 173 5.05 22.79 1.36
CA PRO A 173 4.54 22.94 -0.01
C PRO A 173 5.68 23.25 -0.97
N THR A 174 5.78 22.51 -2.06
CA THR A 174 6.75 22.81 -3.12
C THR A 174 6.27 24.02 -3.93
N LYS A 175 7.21 24.91 -4.28
CA LYS A 175 6.90 26.03 -5.18
C LYS A 175 6.62 25.45 -6.56
N SER A 176 5.42 25.73 -7.08
CA SER A 176 5.06 25.46 -8.48
C SER A 176 5.93 26.27 -9.43
#